data_18d241fd6b717e84eb34f368466dcbfd
#
_entry.id   18d241fd6b717e84eb34f368466dcbfd
#
_cell.length_a   1.000
_cell.length_b   1.000
_cell.length_c   1.000
_cell.angle_alpha   90.00
_cell.angle_beta   90.00
_cell.angle_gamma   90.00
#
_symmetry.space_group_name_H-M   'P 1'
#
loop_
_entity.id
_entity.type
_entity.pdbx_description
1 polymer ?
#
loop_
_entity_poly.entity_id
_entity_poly.type
_entity_poly.pdbx_seq_one_letter_code
_entity_poly.pdbx_strand_id
1 'polypeptide(L)'
;MRTPTTALDDRFSDPDAAPTPWATTARALADAQLFWITTVRADGRPHVTPLVAVWLDDALHFCTGAAEQKAVNLRSRPDVVLTTGRDEWDRGLDVVVEGRAVRATDEPLLRRLADAWREKWDGQWRFEVRDGTFHHPDGGQALVFTVTPTKVFAFAKATFAQTRHVF
;
A
#
# COMPACT_ATOMS: atom_id res chain seq x y z
N MET A 1 -10.82 10.97 -7.71
CA MET A 1 -10.92 9.89 -6.70
C MET A 1 -11.82 8.78 -7.27
N ARG A 2 -11.30 7.57 -7.38
CA ARG A 2 -12.09 6.39 -7.80
C ARG A 2 -13.05 6.02 -6.68
N THR A 3 -14.31 5.75 -7.02
CA THR A 3 -15.33 5.36 -6.04
C THR A 3 -15.58 3.86 -6.16
N PRO A 4 -15.23 3.06 -5.14
CA PRO A 4 -15.49 1.63 -5.16
C PRO A 4 -16.95 1.30 -4.82
N THR A 5 -17.37 0.10 -5.20
CA THR A 5 -18.55 -0.54 -4.60
C THR A 5 -18.17 -1.03 -3.20
N THR A 6 -18.88 -0.53 -2.19
CA THR A 6 -18.63 -0.85 -0.77
C THR A 6 -19.72 -1.78 -0.25
N ALA A 7 -19.34 -2.88 0.40
CA ALA A 7 -20.27 -3.84 1.01
C ALA A 7 -19.72 -4.36 2.34
N LEU A 8 -20.59 -4.50 3.32
CA LEU A 8 -20.35 -5.27 4.55
C LEU A 8 -20.38 -6.76 4.22
N ASP A 9 -19.54 -7.55 4.86
CA ASP A 9 -19.67 -9.00 4.87
C ASP A 9 -20.38 -9.42 6.17
N ASP A 10 -21.70 -9.59 6.09
CA ASP A 10 -22.56 -9.89 7.24
C ASP A 10 -22.20 -11.22 7.92
N ARG A 11 -21.52 -12.13 7.21
CA ARG A 11 -21.10 -13.44 7.76
C ARG A 11 -19.99 -13.30 8.80
N PHE A 12 -19.23 -12.22 8.72
CA PHE A 12 -18.03 -11.94 9.53
C PHE A 12 -18.07 -10.55 10.17
N SER A 13 -19.27 -10.06 10.45
CA SER A 13 -19.48 -8.78 11.12
C SER A 13 -20.47 -8.92 12.26
N ASP A 14 -20.37 -8.03 13.23
CA ASP A 14 -21.35 -7.96 14.31
C ASP A 14 -22.73 -7.60 13.75
N PRO A 15 -23.85 -8.05 14.39
CA PRO A 15 -25.20 -7.82 13.88
C PRO A 15 -25.57 -6.35 13.63
N ASP A 16 -25.02 -5.45 14.43
CA ASP A 16 -25.28 -4.00 14.36
C ASP A 16 -24.16 -3.23 13.61
N ALA A 17 -23.24 -3.95 12.96
CA ALA A 17 -22.14 -3.33 12.26
C ALA A 17 -22.61 -2.61 10.98
N ALA A 18 -21.96 -1.50 10.68
CA ALA A 18 -22.12 -0.80 9.42
C ALA A 18 -20.83 -0.90 8.59
N PRO A 19 -20.91 -0.88 7.25
CA PRO A 19 -19.71 -0.91 6.42
C PRO A 19 -18.85 0.33 6.68
N THR A 20 -17.54 0.14 6.81
CA THR A 20 -16.59 1.25 6.90
C THR A 20 -16.64 2.09 5.62
N PRO A 21 -16.92 3.40 5.68
CA PRO A 21 -16.92 4.25 4.50
C PRO A 21 -15.58 4.25 3.78
N TRP A 22 -15.60 4.29 2.44
CA TRP A 22 -14.35 4.36 1.66
C TRP A 22 -13.44 5.53 2.07
N ALA A 23 -14.01 6.71 2.35
CA ALA A 23 -13.25 7.87 2.80
C ALA A 23 -12.44 7.60 4.08
N THR A 24 -13.00 6.83 5.02
CA THR A 24 -12.31 6.40 6.25
C THR A 24 -11.16 5.46 5.94
N THR A 25 -11.40 4.47 5.08
CA THR A 25 -10.38 3.51 4.63
C THR A 25 -9.25 4.21 3.87
N ALA A 26 -9.58 5.10 2.93
CA ALA A 26 -8.60 5.87 2.16
C ALA A 26 -7.74 6.77 3.06
N ARG A 27 -8.35 7.38 4.08
CA ARG A 27 -7.61 8.17 5.08
C ARG A 27 -6.65 7.29 5.87
N ALA A 28 -7.07 6.11 6.32
CA ALA A 28 -6.19 5.17 7.02
C ALA A 28 -4.98 4.78 6.16
N LEU A 29 -5.17 4.57 4.85
CA LEU A 29 -4.07 4.32 3.91
C LEU A 29 -3.14 5.53 3.76
N ALA A 30 -3.68 6.74 3.71
CA ALA A 30 -2.89 7.97 3.58
C ALA A 30 -2.06 8.25 4.85
N ASP A 31 -2.64 8.03 6.03
CA ASP A 31 -2.01 8.32 7.33
C ASP A 31 -1.02 7.21 7.76
N ALA A 32 -1.15 6.00 7.24
CA ALA A 32 -0.30 4.86 7.63
C ALA A 32 1.16 5.09 7.25
N GLN A 33 2.06 4.99 8.22
CA GLN A 33 3.51 5.16 8.02
C GLN A 33 4.20 3.88 7.59
N LEU A 34 3.66 2.72 7.96
CA LEU A 34 4.24 1.42 7.70
C LEU A 34 3.21 0.49 7.05
N PHE A 35 3.67 -0.25 6.07
CA PHE A 35 2.92 -1.33 5.43
C PHE A 35 3.74 -2.62 5.45
N TRP A 36 3.04 -3.75 5.43
CA TRP A 36 3.62 -5.05 5.13
C TRP A 36 3.23 -5.43 3.71
N ILE A 37 4.21 -5.62 2.84
CA ILE A 37 3.96 -6.11 1.48
C ILE A 37 4.17 -7.62 1.42
N THR A 38 3.20 -8.31 0.87
CA THR A 38 3.28 -9.72 0.50
C THR A 38 3.52 -9.84 -0.99
N THR A 39 4.58 -10.54 -1.37
CA THR A 39 4.91 -10.92 -2.75
C THR A 39 5.06 -12.44 -2.84
N VAL A 40 5.07 -13.00 -4.04
CA VAL A 40 5.17 -14.47 -4.24
C VAL A 40 6.48 -14.82 -4.92
N ARG A 41 7.26 -15.71 -4.32
CA ARG A 41 8.51 -16.25 -4.87
C ARG A 41 8.25 -17.11 -6.11
N ALA A 42 9.28 -17.35 -6.90
CA ALA A 42 9.20 -18.22 -8.08
C ALA A 42 8.67 -19.63 -7.78
N ASP A 43 8.97 -20.16 -6.59
CA ASP A 43 8.49 -21.46 -6.10
C ASP A 43 7.07 -21.44 -5.49
N GLY A 44 6.40 -20.29 -5.52
CA GLY A 44 5.04 -20.10 -5.00
C GLY A 44 4.95 -19.74 -3.52
N ARG A 45 6.05 -19.77 -2.76
CA ARG A 45 6.03 -19.38 -1.35
C ARG A 45 5.81 -17.87 -1.18
N PRO A 46 4.98 -17.44 -0.22
CA PRO A 46 4.84 -16.04 0.09
C PRO A 46 6.14 -15.47 0.70
N HIS A 47 6.35 -14.17 0.46
CA HIS A 47 7.44 -13.41 1.03
C HIS A 47 6.89 -12.09 1.53
N VAL A 48 7.04 -11.82 2.82
CA VAL A 48 6.50 -10.64 3.50
C VAL A 48 7.63 -9.80 4.05
N THR A 49 7.56 -8.47 3.82
CA THR A 49 8.50 -7.49 4.42
C THR A 49 7.79 -6.21 4.77
N PRO A 50 8.22 -5.50 5.84
CA PRO A 50 7.76 -4.14 6.09
C PRO A 50 8.35 -3.17 5.06
N LEU A 51 7.62 -2.11 4.78
CA LEU A 51 8.09 -0.99 3.96
C LEU A 51 7.30 0.29 4.23
N VAL A 52 7.88 1.42 3.88
CA VAL A 52 7.19 2.72 3.83
C VAL A 52 6.51 2.88 2.47
N ALA A 53 5.29 3.41 2.46
CA ALA A 53 4.55 3.68 1.23
C ALA A 53 3.74 4.97 1.35
N VAL A 54 3.46 5.60 0.22
CA VAL A 54 2.57 6.76 0.14
C VAL A 54 1.29 6.41 -0.61
N TRP A 55 0.19 6.99 -0.16
CA TRP A 55 -1.09 6.96 -0.87
C TRP A 55 -1.22 8.27 -1.66
N LEU A 56 -1.23 8.17 -2.98
CA LEU A 56 -1.35 9.31 -3.89
C LEU A 56 -2.15 8.88 -5.14
N ASP A 57 -3.03 9.75 -5.63
CA ASP A 57 -3.82 9.51 -6.85
C ASP A 57 -4.57 8.16 -6.84
N ASP A 58 -5.19 7.82 -5.71
CA ASP A 58 -5.93 6.57 -5.50
C ASP A 58 -5.09 5.27 -5.69
N ALA A 59 -3.79 5.35 -5.43
CA ALA A 59 -2.87 4.23 -5.48
C ALA A 59 -1.87 4.24 -4.33
N LEU A 60 -1.36 3.07 -3.95
CA LEU A 60 -0.20 2.94 -3.08
C LEU A 60 1.08 2.92 -3.91
N HIS A 61 2.07 3.66 -3.46
CA HIS A 61 3.38 3.70 -4.10
C HIS A 61 4.45 3.32 -3.10
N PHE A 62 5.37 2.46 -3.51
CA PHE A 62 6.52 2.04 -2.70
C PHE A 62 7.79 1.97 -3.55
N CYS A 63 8.93 1.99 -2.90
CA CYS A 63 10.22 1.81 -3.56
C CYS A 63 11.02 0.66 -2.94
N THR A 64 11.93 0.10 -3.72
CA THR A 64 12.77 -1.04 -3.29
C THR A 64 14.02 -1.15 -4.17
N GLY A 65 15.13 -1.59 -3.59
CA GLY A 65 16.34 -1.90 -4.35
C GLY A 65 16.11 -3.04 -5.37
N ALA A 66 16.72 -2.94 -6.54
CA ALA A 66 16.52 -3.88 -7.64
C ALA A 66 16.93 -5.33 -7.32
N ALA A 67 17.84 -5.53 -6.35
CA ALA A 67 18.32 -6.83 -5.89
C ALA A 67 17.53 -7.39 -4.70
N GLU A 68 16.65 -6.61 -4.10
CA GLU A 68 15.83 -7.09 -3.00
C GLU A 68 14.83 -8.16 -3.45
N GLN A 69 14.56 -9.14 -2.57
CA GLN A 69 13.73 -10.30 -2.91
C GLN A 69 12.34 -9.90 -3.46
N LYS A 70 11.71 -8.86 -2.90
CA LYS A 70 10.41 -8.39 -3.40
C LYS A 70 10.51 -7.85 -4.83
N ALA A 71 11.57 -7.11 -5.18
CA ALA A 71 11.79 -6.65 -6.54
C ALA A 71 12.04 -7.81 -7.52
N VAL A 72 12.77 -8.83 -7.09
CA VAL A 72 12.99 -10.07 -7.87
C VAL A 72 11.67 -10.79 -8.12
N ASN A 73 10.83 -10.93 -7.09
CA ASN A 73 9.51 -11.58 -7.19
C ASN A 73 8.61 -10.87 -8.20
N LEU A 74 8.57 -9.53 -8.16
CA LEU A 74 7.71 -8.70 -8.99
C LEU A 74 8.02 -8.78 -10.51
N ARG A 75 9.20 -9.25 -10.90
CA ARG A 75 9.54 -9.44 -12.32
C ARG A 75 8.64 -10.44 -13.03
N SER A 76 8.18 -11.46 -12.31
CA SER A 76 7.36 -12.55 -12.85
C SER A 76 5.99 -12.68 -12.18
N ARG A 77 5.83 -12.18 -10.96
CA ARG A 77 4.61 -12.28 -10.15
C ARG A 77 4.26 -10.92 -9.55
N PRO A 78 3.65 -10.04 -10.34
CA PRO A 78 3.40 -8.64 -9.94
C PRO A 78 2.18 -8.46 -9.03
N ASP A 79 1.37 -9.49 -8.81
CA ASP A 79 0.23 -9.41 -7.90
C ASP A 79 0.72 -9.38 -6.46
N VAL A 80 0.20 -8.44 -5.67
CA VAL A 80 0.65 -8.15 -4.31
C VAL A 80 -0.51 -7.89 -3.38
N VAL A 81 -0.21 -8.04 -2.09
CA VAL A 81 -1.05 -7.56 -1.01
C VAL A 81 -0.23 -6.60 -0.15
N LEU A 82 -0.77 -5.42 0.15
CA LEU A 82 -0.22 -4.53 1.16
C LEU A 82 -1.18 -4.44 2.34
N THR A 83 -0.65 -4.58 3.54
CA THR A 83 -1.45 -4.48 4.76
C THR A 83 -0.92 -3.39 5.67
N THR A 84 -1.81 -2.72 6.36
CA THR A 84 -1.51 -1.77 7.43
C THR A 84 -2.58 -1.86 8.50
N GLY A 85 -2.29 -1.40 9.69
CA GLY A 85 -3.25 -1.42 10.79
C GLY A 85 -2.60 -1.12 12.12
N ARG A 86 -3.34 -1.33 13.20
CA ARG A 86 -2.86 -1.19 14.56
C ARG A 86 -2.65 -2.54 15.22
N ASP A 87 -1.60 -2.61 16.00
CA ASP A 87 -1.20 -3.75 16.83
C ASP A 87 -2.10 -3.92 18.10
N GLU A 88 -3.38 -3.57 17.97
CA GLU A 88 -4.39 -3.65 19.03
C GLU A 88 -5.56 -4.46 18.50
N TRP A 89 -6.04 -5.45 19.26
CA TRP A 89 -7.06 -6.35 18.78
C TRP A 89 -8.49 -5.76 18.86
N ASP A 90 -8.74 -4.87 19.83
CA ASP A 90 -10.06 -4.37 20.22
C ASP A 90 -10.38 -2.97 19.67
N ARG A 91 -9.45 -2.30 18.99
CA ARG A 91 -9.65 -0.96 18.44
C ARG A 91 -8.80 -0.68 17.21
N GLY A 92 -9.29 0.21 16.37
CA GLY A 92 -8.60 0.63 15.16
C GLY A 92 -9.20 0.00 13.91
N LEU A 93 -8.49 0.15 12.81
CA LEU A 93 -8.84 -0.32 11.48
C LEU A 93 -7.64 -1.01 10.86
N ASP A 94 -7.77 -2.30 10.54
CA ASP A 94 -6.79 -2.98 9.72
C ASP A 94 -7.25 -2.93 8.26
N VAL A 95 -6.32 -2.66 7.37
CA VAL A 95 -6.61 -2.51 5.94
C VAL A 95 -5.71 -3.44 5.12
N VAL A 96 -6.33 -4.18 4.20
CA VAL A 96 -5.69 -5.09 3.26
C VAL A 96 -5.98 -4.61 1.85
N VAL A 97 -4.94 -4.28 1.08
CA VAL A 97 -5.03 -3.80 -0.29
C VAL A 97 -4.53 -4.88 -1.24
N GLU A 98 -5.40 -5.38 -2.11
CA GLU A 98 -5.05 -6.27 -3.22
C GLU A 98 -4.87 -5.46 -4.49
N GLY A 99 -3.80 -5.72 -5.22
CA GLY A 99 -3.54 -5.06 -6.49
C GLY A 99 -2.33 -5.62 -7.22
N ARG A 100 -2.02 -5.00 -8.34
CA ARG A 100 -0.86 -5.37 -9.17
C ARG A 100 0.20 -4.27 -9.10
N ALA A 101 1.43 -4.62 -8.75
CA ALA A 101 2.55 -3.69 -8.74
C ALA A 101 3.05 -3.45 -10.17
N VAL A 102 3.01 -2.19 -10.58
CA VAL A 102 3.49 -1.74 -11.90
C VAL A 102 4.65 -0.77 -11.69
N ARG A 103 5.69 -0.93 -12.49
CA ARG A 103 6.86 -0.05 -12.44
C ARG A 103 6.46 1.38 -12.82
N ALA A 104 6.75 2.35 -11.95
CA ALA A 104 6.63 3.77 -12.23
C ALA A 104 7.97 4.30 -12.74
N THR A 105 7.97 4.87 -13.94
CA THR A 105 9.16 5.46 -14.58
C THR A 105 8.92 6.88 -15.09
N ASP A 106 7.66 7.35 -15.04
CA ASP A 106 7.28 8.70 -15.43
C ASP A 106 7.90 9.73 -14.48
N GLU A 107 8.79 10.58 -14.98
CA GLU A 107 9.50 11.54 -14.13
C GLU A 107 8.60 12.54 -13.40
N PRO A 108 7.58 13.14 -14.02
CA PRO A 108 6.62 13.99 -13.32
C PRO A 108 5.98 13.31 -12.13
N LEU A 109 5.52 12.05 -12.28
CA LEU A 109 4.97 11.27 -11.18
C LEU A 109 6.03 10.99 -10.11
N LEU A 110 7.24 10.57 -10.50
CA LEU A 110 8.32 10.28 -9.57
C LEU A 110 8.69 11.49 -8.72
N ARG A 111 8.72 12.70 -9.30
CA ARG A 111 8.97 13.95 -8.56
C ARG A 111 7.88 14.22 -7.52
N ARG A 112 6.61 14.10 -7.90
CA ARG A 112 5.48 14.23 -6.96
C ARG A 112 5.54 13.19 -5.83
N LEU A 113 5.93 11.97 -6.15
CA LEU A 113 6.12 10.91 -5.16
C LEU A 113 7.29 11.22 -4.22
N ALA A 114 8.43 11.69 -4.72
CA ALA A 114 9.57 12.10 -3.89
C ALA A 114 9.19 13.22 -2.91
N ASP A 115 8.39 14.20 -3.36
CA ASP A 115 7.84 15.24 -2.49
C ASP A 115 6.90 14.67 -1.42
N ALA A 116 6.00 13.76 -1.80
CA ALA A 116 5.08 13.10 -0.86
C ALA A 116 5.83 12.29 0.22
N TRP A 117 6.93 11.59 -0.14
CA TRP A 117 7.79 10.93 0.85
C TRP A 117 8.46 11.93 1.78
N ARG A 118 9.02 13.01 1.23
CA ARG A 118 9.67 14.05 2.04
C ARG A 118 8.69 14.68 3.04
N GLU A 119 7.48 15.00 2.62
CA GLU A 119 6.46 15.59 3.47
C GLU A 119 5.98 14.64 4.56
N LYS A 120 5.68 13.39 4.20
CA LYS A 120 5.08 12.39 5.12
C LYS A 120 6.00 12.03 6.28
N TRP A 121 7.32 12.11 6.11
CA TRP A 121 8.32 11.75 7.14
C TRP A 121 9.26 12.92 7.48
N ASP A 122 8.79 14.16 7.42
CA ASP A 122 9.53 15.37 7.87
C ASP A 122 10.95 15.45 7.29
N GLY A 123 11.12 15.07 6.03
CA GLY A 123 12.40 15.11 5.33
C GLY A 123 13.37 13.97 5.66
N GLN A 124 12.97 12.94 6.44
CA GLN A 124 13.80 11.76 6.69
C GLN A 124 13.99 10.91 5.41
N TRP A 125 12.96 10.86 4.56
CA TRP A 125 13.03 10.20 3.26
C TRP A 125 13.15 11.25 2.16
N ARG A 126 14.34 11.33 1.57
CA ARG A 126 14.63 12.26 0.47
C ARG A 126 15.14 11.47 -0.71
N PHE A 127 14.60 11.76 -1.88
CA PHE A 127 14.99 11.10 -3.11
C PHE A 127 15.25 12.14 -4.21
N GLU A 128 16.33 11.95 -4.95
CA GLU A 128 16.53 12.55 -6.26
C GLU A 128 15.92 11.64 -7.32
N VAL A 129 15.32 12.23 -8.35
CA VAL A 129 14.77 11.48 -9.49
C VAL A 129 15.73 11.58 -10.65
N ARG A 130 16.24 10.43 -11.09
CA ARG A 130 17.09 10.29 -12.28
C ARG A 130 16.83 8.95 -12.94
N ASP A 131 16.86 8.91 -14.27
CA ASP A 131 16.76 7.69 -15.07
C ASP A 131 15.55 6.81 -14.70
N GLY A 132 14.39 7.43 -14.40
CA GLY A 132 13.16 6.72 -14.02
C GLY A 132 13.24 5.95 -12.69
N THR A 133 14.11 6.38 -11.76
CA THR A 133 14.33 5.75 -10.45
C THR A 133 14.55 6.79 -9.35
N PHE A 134 14.42 6.34 -8.10
CA PHE A 134 14.83 7.10 -6.93
C PHE A 134 16.30 6.87 -6.60
N HIS A 135 16.98 7.93 -6.24
CA HIS A 135 18.35 7.90 -5.72
C HIS A 135 18.39 8.51 -4.33
N HIS A 136 18.91 7.77 -3.36
CA HIS A 136 19.09 8.28 -2.01
C HIS A 136 20.34 9.14 -1.94
N PRO A 137 20.37 10.28 -1.20
CA PRO A 137 21.53 11.15 -1.05
C PRO A 137 22.80 10.41 -0.55
N ASP A 138 22.62 9.45 0.34
CA ASP A 138 23.70 8.64 0.91
C ASP A 138 24.14 7.47 0.01
N GLY A 139 23.63 7.43 -1.21
CA GLY A 139 23.89 6.39 -2.20
C GLY A 139 22.79 5.31 -2.21
N GLY A 140 22.71 4.61 -3.32
CA GLY A 140 21.71 3.59 -3.58
C GLY A 140 20.61 4.06 -4.52
N GLN A 141 20.12 3.11 -5.30
CA GLN A 141 19.05 3.30 -6.29
C GLN A 141 17.85 2.42 -5.92
N ALA A 142 16.67 2.99 -6.00
CA ALA A 142 15.44 2.28 -5.74
C ALA A 142 14.48 2.36 -6.94
N LEU A 143 13.92 1.21 -7.26
CA LEU A 143 12.83 1.05 -8.21
C LEU A 143 11.52 1.49 -7.55
N VAL A 144 10.73 2.31 -8.22
CA VAL A 144 9.41 2.74 -7.71
C VAL A 144 8.30 1.92 -8.36
N PHE A 145 7.32 1.53 -7.56
CA PHE A 145 6.15 0.77 -8.01
C PHE A 145 4.87 1.46 -7.58
N THR A 146 3.86 1.40 -8.46
CA THR A 146 2.49 1.82 -8.22
C THR A 146 1.60 0.59 -8.07
N VAL A 147 0.77 0.55 -7.05
CA VAL A 147 -0.26 -0.47 -6.83
C VAL A 147 -1.62 0.20 -6.82
N THR A 148 -2.32 0.13 -7.95
CA THR A 148 -3.71 0.56 -8.03
C THR A 148 -4.58 -0.54 -7.42
N PRO A 149 -5.39 -0.26 -6.40
CA PRO A 149 -6.24 -1.26 -5.79
C PRO A 149 -7.25 -1.84 -6.77
N THR A 150 -7.42 -3.15 -6.74
CA THR A 150 -8.54 -3.87 -7.35
C THR A 150 -9.59 -4.19 -6.31
N LYS A 151 -9.14 -4.47 -5.08
CA LYS A 151 -9.99 -4.73 -3.93
C LYS A 151 -9.29 -4.25 -2.65
N VAL A 152 -10.06 -3.72 -1.72
CA VAL A 152 -9.59 -3.36 -0.38
C VAL A 152 -10.53 -3.96 0.65
N PHE A 153 -9.96 -4.61 1.68
CA PHE A 153 -10.70 -4.98 2.87
C PHE A 153 -10.37 -4.01 4.00
N ALA A 154 -11.38 -3.64 4.75
CA ALA A 154 -11.26 -2.84 5.96
C ALA A 154 -11.90 -3.62 7.12
N PHE A 155 -11.12 -3.90 8.16
CA PHE A 155 -11.52 -4.65 9.36
C PHE A 155 -11.58 -3.66 10.53
N ALA A 156 -12.77 -3.19 10.84
CA ALA A 156 -12.99 -2.36 12.02
C ALA A 156 -13.06 -3.26 13.27
N LYS A 157 -12.51 -2.81 14.39
CA LYS A 157 -12.30 -3.65 15.59
C LYS A 157 -13.29 -3.33 16.68
N ALA A 158 -13.67 -2.23 17.12
CA ALA A 158 -14.53 -1.98 18.29
C ALA A 158 -15.92 -2.63 18.15
N THR A 159 -16.69 -2.23 17.13
CA THR A 159 -17.78 -3.02 16.58
C THR A 159 -17.20 -3.72 15.37
N PHE A 160 -17.06 -5.05 15.45
CA PHE A 160 -16.34 -5.76 14.42
C PHE A 160 -17.09 -5.73 13.09
N ALA A 161 -16.46 -5.15 12.08
CA ALA A 161 -17.02 -5.02 10.75
C ALA A 161 -15.98 -5.37 9.69
N GLN A 162 -16.28 -6.37 8.86
CA GLN A 162 -15.51 -6.70 7.68
C GLN A 162 -16.14 -6.03 6.46
N THR A 163 -15.50 -4.99 5.96
CA THR A 163 -15.94 -4.25 4.78
C THR A 163 -15.07 -4.57 3.57
N ARG A 164 -15.72 -4.69 2.42
CA ARG A 164 -15.05 -4.88 1.13
C ARG A 164 -15.34 -3.71 0.20
N HIS A 165 -14.29 -3.13 -0.37
CA HIS A 165 -14.34 -2.13 -1.43
C HIS A 165 -13.80 -2.75 -2.72
N VAL A 166 -14.58 -2.72 -3.82
CA VAL A 166 -14.21 -3.28 -5.13
C VAL A 166 -14.22 -2.16 -6.17
N PHE A 167 -13.13 -2.06 -6.96
CA PHE A 167 -12.91 -1.01 -7.95
C PHE A 167 -13.14 -1.49 -9.38
#